data_126e8cf4dfd67277e1841a0380e8f29b
#
_entry.id   126e8cf4dfd67277e1841a0380e8f29b
#
_cell.length_a   1.000
_cell.length_b   1.000
_cell.length_c   1.000
_cell.angle_alpha   90.00
_cell.angle_beta   90.00
_cell.angle_gamma   90.00
#
_symmetry.space_group_name_H-M   'P 1'
#
loop_
_entity.id
_entity.type
_entity.pdbx_description
1 polymer ?
#
loop_
_entity_poly.entity_id
_entity_poly.type
_entity_poly.pdbx_seq_one_letter_code
_entity_poly.pdbx_strand_id
1 'polypeptide(L)'
;MPRPGFVLDVDRSTPPMLFWHGERFSLERLPADRSRVIYPAEPLPGLSDPDGAIRRALLEPLDMEPLPSLLQAGMRLTICFDDASLSLPKMRRPDSRQRIIEAVLDMAAEAGVDDVHIIAALGLHRRMHDYELRHVLGDRIFDAFHPSGALYQHDAEDHANLVVLGETDHGEVLEINRRVAESDLVIYANVNQVAMDGGWKSLVTGVASYRCLSHHHNPESLQNARSLMDRHHSALHHSIWRMGAVLRDNGPKVFQIESTINNDAFPSPFDFLSKREWEWTGRDRATFLATSKALDRTPRRLARRIFHSIEAPYAMTSVQAGFTETVHERTLEHVHAQHIVPVEGQTDILTMGIPFISPYNPESIMNPILVMCMGLGYMFNMYRNKPLVREGGVII
;
A
#
# COMPACT_ATOMS: atom_id res chain seq x y z
N MET A 1 -0.06 26.25 -0.40
CA MET A 1 -0.34 24.98 0.27
C MET A 1 -1.38 24.21 -0.55
N PRO A 2 -1.28 22.89 -0.64
CA PRO A 2 -2.29 22.05 -1.30
C PRO A 2 -3.68 22.27 -0.68
N ARG A 3 -4.72 22.22 -1.49
CA ARG A 3 -6.09 22.33 -0.98
C ARG A 3 -6.44 21.07 -0.18
N PRO A 4 -7.11 21.23 0.99
CA PRO A 4 -7.55 20.07 1.79
C PRO A 4 -8.64 19.28 1.06
N GLY A 5 -8.88 18.06 1.51
CA GLY A 5 -10.04 17.30 1.10
C GLY A 5 -11.33 17.95 1.59
N PHE A 6 -12.41 17.74 0.85
CA PHE A 6 -13.72 18.36 1.16
C PHE A 6 -14.87 17.53 0.60
N VAL A 7 -16.08 17.85 1.03
CA VAL A 7 -17.32 17.29 0.51
C VAL A 7 -18.03 18.36 -0.33
N LEU A 8 -18.34 18.02 -1.58
CA LEU A 8 -19.13 18.85 -2.49
C LEU A 8 -20.60 18.45 -2.41
N ASP A 9 -21.46 19.40 -2.10
CA ASP A 9 -22.91 19.25 -2.32
C ASP A 9 -23.23 19.49 -3.80
N VAL A 10 -23.85 18.49 -4.44
CA VAL A 10 -24.16 18.53 -5.87
C VAL A 10 -25.40 19.38 -6.11
N ASP A 11 -25.29 20.36 -7.00
CA ASP A 11 -26.37 21.21 -7.48
C ASP A 11 -26.58 21.08 -9.00
N ARG A 12 -27.49 21.89 -9.57
CA ARG A 12 -27.79 21.85 -11.00
C ARG A 12 -26.66 22.37 -11.89
N SER A 13 -25.74 23.16 -11.33
CA SER A 13 -24.56 23.69 -12.04
C SER A 13 -23.39 22.74 -12.03
N THR A 14 -23.41 21.71 -11.16
CA THR A 14 -22.35 20.72 -11.00
C THR A 14 -22.17 19.94 -12.31
N PRO A 15 -20.96 19.88 -12.88
CA PRO A 15 -20.70 19.15 -14.10
C PRO A 15 -20.84 17.63 -13.87
N PRO A 16 -20.85 16.81 -14.93
CA PRO A 16 -20.75 15.38 -14.80
C PRO A 16 -19.47 15.00 -14.06
N MET A 17 -19.57 14.08 -13.08
CA MET A 17 -18.51 13.61 -12.22
C MET A 17 -17.82 12.39 -12.83
N LEU A 18 -16.53 12.28 -12.60
CA LEU A 18 -15.71 11.16 -13.06
C LEU A 18 -15.94 9.93 -12.17
N PHE A 19 -16.29 8.82 -12.80
CA PHE A 19 -16.38 7.52 -12.16
C PHE A 19 -15.38 6.55 -12.75
N TRP A 20 -14.67 5.85 -11.89
CA TRP A 20 -13.79 4.76 -12.29
C TRP A 20 -14.54 3.42 -12.17
N HIS A 21 -14.56 2.66 -13.23
CA HIS A 21 -15.14 1.31 -13.22
C HIS A 21 -14.25 0.33 -14.01
N GLY A 22 -13.52 -0.49 -13.30
CA GLY A 22 -12.57 -1.42 -13.88
C GLY A 22 -11.43 -0.74 -14.62
N GLU A 23 -11.33 -0.95 -15.93
CA GLU A 23 -10.31 -0.37 -16.81
C GLU A 23 -10.78 0.93 -17.51
N ARG A 24 -11.89 1.51 -17.08
CA ARG A 24 -12.53 2.63 -17.77
C ARG A 24 -12.97 3.72 -16.81
N PHE A 25 -13.17 4.89 -17.37
CA PHE A 25 -13.80 6.02 -16.72
C PHE A 25 -15.07 6.41 -17.46
N SER A 26 -16.10 6.83 -16.72
CA SER A 26 -17.28 7.50 -17.26
C SER A 26 -17.48 8.84 -16.58
N LEU A 27 -18.25 9.70 -17.25
CA LEU A 27 -18.71 10.97 -16.68
C LEU A 27 -20.23 10.87 -16.46
N GLU A 28 -20.63 10.89 -15.19
CA GLU A 28 -22.02 10.69 -14.79
C GLU A 28 -22.59 11.94 -14.13
N ARG A 29 -23.84 12.28 -14.46
CA ARG A 29 -24.56 13.33 -13.75
C ARG A 29 -25.20 12.76 -12.50
N LEU A 30 -24.83 13.33 -11.36
CA LEU A 30 -25.44 12.99 -10.09
C LEU A 30 -26.73 13.80 -9.87
N PRO A 31 -27.73 13.26 -9.16
CA PRO A 31 -28.93 13.99 -8.78
C PRO A 31 -28.61 15.23 -7.95
N ALA A 32 -29.02 16.41 -8.44
CA ALA A 32 -28.85 17.65 -7.71
C ALA A 32 -29.65 17.64 -6.40
N ASP A 33 -29.17 18.38 -5.39
CA ASP A 33 -29.78 18.54 -4.07
C ASP A 33 -29.96 17.22 -3.26
N ARG A 34 -29.37 16.10 -3.75
CA ARG A 34 -29.47 14.77 -3.12
C ARG A 34 -28.14 14.03 -3.07
N SER A 35 -27.11 14.53 -3.74
CA SER A 35 -25.82 13.86 -3.85
C SER A 35 -24.72 14.71 -3.25
N ARG A 36 -23.71 14.02 -2.71
CA ARG A 36 -22.45 14.61 -2.28
C ARG A 36 -21.31 13.86 -2.92
N VAL A 37 -20.23 14.56 -3.22
CA VAL A 37 -18.98 13.94 -3.72
C VAL A 37 -17.86 14.24 -2.74
N ILE A 38 -17.15 13.21 -2.34
CA ILE A 38 -15.99 13.34 -1.45
C ILE A 38 -14.74 13.46 -2.31
N TYR A 39 -14.04 14.58 -2.19
CA TYR A 39 -12.77 14.85 -2.88
C TYR A 39 -11.61 14.69 -1.91
N PRO A 40 -10.56 13.97 -2.29
CA PRO A 40 -9.32 13.91 -1.49
C PRO A 40 -8.63 15.28 -1.47
N ALA A 41 -7.69 15.46 -0.54
CA ALA A 41 -6.77 16.57 -0.58
C ALA A 41 -5.96 16.56 -1.88
N GLU A 42 -5.50 17.74 -2.32
CA GLU A 42 -4.51 17.82 -3.39
C GLU A 42 -3.22 17.11 -2.98
N PRO A 43 -2.43 16.61 -3.95
CA PRO A 43 -1.17 15.95 -3.63
C PRO A 43 -0.28 16.82 -2.75
N LEU A 44 0.15 16.29 -1.62
CA LEU A 44 1.13 16.94 -0.77
C LEU A 44 2.47 17.03 -1.53
N PRO A 45 3.27 18.09 -1.30
CA PRO A 45 4.58 18.20 -1.91
C PRO A 45 5.47 17.02 -1.53
N GLY A 46 6.16 16.46 -2.52
CA GLY A 46 7.21 15.48 -2.26
C GLY A 46 8.41 16.10 -1.54
N LEU A 47 9.20 15.26 -0.91
CA LEU A 47 10.50 15.64 -0.36
C LEU A 47 11.40 16.18 -1.46
N SER A 48 12.05 17.30 -1.21
CA SER A 48 13.01 17.92 -2.15
C SER A 48 14.28 17.09 -2.32
N ASP A 49 14.64 16.34 -1.27
CA ASP A 49 15.80 15.44 -1.21
C ASP A 49 15.38 14.15 -0.51
N PRO A 50 14.74 13.20 -1.24
CA PRO A 50 14.30 11.95 -0.66
C PRO A 50 15.46 11.06 -0.21
N ASP A 51 16.58 11.03 -0.94
CA ASP A 51 17.73 10.20 -0.59
C ASP A 51 18.42 10.71 0.69
N GLY A 52 18.58 12.02 0.83
CA GLY A 52 19.07 12.63 2.07
C GLY A 52 18.11 12.42 3.24
N ALA A 53 16.79 12.41 3.01
CA ALA A 53 15.81 12.13 4.05
C ALA A 53 15.88 10.67 4.50
N ILE A 54 16.01 9.71 3.57
CA ILE A 54 16.22 8.29 3.88
C ILE A 54 17.50 8.15 4.73
N ARG A 55 18.60 8.72 4.26
CA ARG A 55 19.89 8.64 5.00
C ARG A 55 19.77 9.19 6.43
N ARG A 56 19.11 10.33 6.62
CA ARG A 56 18.87 10.89 7.97
C ARG A 56 18.02 9.94 8.83
N ALA A 57 16.93 9.38 8.29
CA ALA A 57 16.09 8.44 9.03
C ALA A 57 16.87 7.20 9.50
N LEU A 58 17.79 6.69 8.68
CA LEU A 58 18.65 5.55 9.04
C LEU A 58 19.70 5.89 10.10
N LEU A 59 20.19 7.14 10.14
CA LEU A 59 21.19 7.62 11.09
C LEU A 59 20.59 8.17 12.39
N GLU A 60 19.36 8.63 12.34
CA GLU A 60 18.62 9.23 13.46
C GLU A 60 17.24 8.53 13.63
N PRO A 61 17.22 7.20 13.86
CA PRO A 61 15.99 6.45 13.93
C PRO A 61 15.19 6.75 15.20
N LEU A 62 13.90 6.47 15.16
CA LEU A 62 12.97 6.61 16.28
C LEU A 62 13.11 5.42 17.22
N ASP A 63 13.38 5.68 18.48
CA ASP A 63 13.46 4.70 19.60
C ASP A 63 14.35 3.47 19.29
N MET A 64 15.42 3.68 18.54
CA MET A 64 16.36 2.62 18.17
C MET A 64 17.76 3.21 17.90
N GLU A 65 18.80 2.37 17.94
CA GLU A 65 20.15 2.80 17.58
C GLU A 65 20.26 3.07 16.06
N PRO A 66 21.18 3.97 15.63
CA PRO A 66 21.47 4.19 14.22
C PRO A 66 21.76 2.88 13.47
N LEU A 67 21.23 2.75 12.25
CA LEU A 67 21.41 1.51 11.48
C LEU A 67 22.88 1.06 11.36
N PRO A 68 23.86 1.94 11.10
CA PRO A 68 25.26 1.50 11.04
C PRO A 68 25.79 0.83 12.31
N SER A 69 25.25 1.18 13.48
CA SER A 69 25.66 0.55 14.76
C SER A 69 25.01 -0.83 14.98
N LEU A 70 23.99 -1.18 14.22
CA LEU A 70 23.32 -2.48 14.25
C LEU A 70 23.94 -3.45 13.24
N LEU A 71 24.71 -2.97 12.27
CA LEU A 71 25.30 -3.77 11.21
C LEU A 71 26.70 -4.24 11.61
N GLN A 72 27.01 -5.50 11.40
CA GLN A 72 28.34 -6.07 11.66
C GLN A 72 28.64 -7.23 10.70
N ALA A 73 29.93 -7.43 10.40
CA ALA A 73 30.39 -8.48 9.53
C ALA A 73 29.96 -9.89 10.04
N GLY A 74 29.58 -10.75 9.13
CA GLY A 74 29.16 -12.13 9.42
C GLY A 74 27.75 -12.29 9.97
N MET A 75 26.97 -11.19 10.12
CA MET A 75 25.58 -11.27 10.52
C MET A 75 24.68 -11.72 9.36
N ARG A 76 23.55 -12.33 9.71
CA ARG A 76 22.46 -12.65 8.80
C ARG A 76 21.50 -11.46 8.70
N LEU A 77 21.55 -10.73 7.59
CA LEU A 77 20.64 -9.63 7.31
C LEU A 77 19.53 -10.06 6.36
N THR A 78 18.29 -9.78 6.71
CA THR A 78 17.16 -9.95 5.79
C THR A 78 16.45 -8.63 5.58
N ILE A 79 16.27 -8.23 4.32
CA ILE A 79 15.52 -7.04 3.93
C ILE A 79 14.20 -7.50 3.32
N CYS A 80 13.09 -7.14 3.97
CA CYS A 80 11.74 -7.38 3.44
C CYS A 80 11.20 -6.11 2.81
N PHE A 81 10.31 -6.24 1.83
CA PHE A 81 9.67 -5.09 1.18
C PHE A 81 8.26 -5.44 0.70
N ASP A 82 7.40 -4.42 0.61
CA ASP A 82 6.05 -4.56 0.07
C ASP A 82 6.06 -4.97 -1.39
N ASP A 83 5.14 -5.85 -1.74
CA ASP A 83 4.95 -6.34 -3.10
C ASP A 83 4.34 -5.30 -4.05
N ALA A 84 3.98 -5.73 -5.26
CA ALA A 84 3.36 -4.89 -6.28
C ALA A 84 1.92 -4.43 -5.95
N SER A 85 1.34 -4.83 -4.80
CA SER A 85 0.06 -4.30 -4.34
C SER A 85 0.14 -2.84 -3.87
N LEU A 86 1.34 -2.36 -3.60
CA LEU A 86 1.67 -0.98 -3.25
C LEU A 86 2.82 -0.50 -4.17
N SER A 87 2.74 0.65 -4.72
CA SER A 87 1.63 1.60 -4.82
C SER A 87 0.71 1.25 -6.00
N LEU A 88 -0.55 1.73 -5.94
CA LEU A 88 -1.52 1.52 -7.01
C LEU A 88 -2.01 2.86 -7.58
N PRO A 89 -1.82 3.10 -8.91
CA PRO A 89 -0.96 2.36 -9.85
C PRO A 89 0.52 2.36 -9.45
N LYS A 90 1.35 1.57 -10.16
CA LYS A 90 2.78 1.46 -9.83
C LYS A 90 3.49 2.81 -9.90
N MET A 91 4.40 3.05 -8.98
CA MET A 91 5.20 4.27 -8.90
C MET A 91 6.20 4.33 -10.06
N ARG A 92 6.46 5.54 -10.60
CA ARG A 92 7.56 5.79 -11.52
C ARG A 92 8.90 5.50 -10.84
N ARG A 93 9.82 4.90 -11.60
CA ARG A 93 11.20 4.65 -11.13
C ARG A 93 11.99 5.96 -10.92
N PRO A 94 12.89 6.01 -9.89
CA PRO A 94 13.10 4.97 -8.89
C PRO A 94 11.97 4.92 -7.85
N ASP A 95 11.52 3.70 -7.54
CA ASP A 95 10.51 3.45 -6.51
C ASP A 95 11.06 3.79 -5.12
N SER A 96 10.20 4.14 -4.17
CA SER A 96 10.60 4.42 -2.78
C SER A 96 11.37 3.25 -2.15
N ARG A 97 10.94 2.02 -2.44
CA ARG A 97 11.59 0.78 -1.95
C ARG A 97 13.00 0.61 -2.53
N GLN A 98 13.18 0.91 -3.82
CA GLN A 98 14.51 0.90 -4.44
C GLN A 98 15.47 1.84 -3.70
N ARG A 99 15.06 3.11 -3.49
CA ARG A 99 15.89 4.11 -2.80
C ARG A 99 16.27 3.69 -1.38
N ILE A 100 15.28 3.19 -0.63
CA ILE A 100 15.49 2.72 0.74
C ILE A 100 16.45 1.53 0.78
N ILE A 101 16.20 0.52 -0.04
CA ILE A 101 17.01 -0.71 -0.04
C ILE A 101 18.43 -0.44 -0.54
N GLU A 102 18.62 0.42 -1.56
CA GLU A 102 19.95 0.83 -1.99
C GLU A 102 20.75 1.50 -0.86
N ALA A 103 20.13 2.42 -0.11
CA ALA A 103 20.78 3.07 1.02
C ALA A 103 21.14 2.08 2.14
N VAL A 104 20.27 1.10 2.42
CA VAL A 104 20.54 0.05 3.40
C VAL A 104 21.69 -0.86 2.94
N LEU A 105 21.68 -1.27 1.68
CA LEU A 105 22.74 -2.13 1.11
C LEU A 105 24.11 -1.44 1.10
N ASP A 106 24.16 -0.14 0.83
CA ASP A 106 25.40 0.61 0.88
C ASP A 106 25.97 0.62 2.32
N MET A 107 25.14 0.86 3.35
CA MET A 107 25.57 0.79 4.75
C MET A 107 25.95 -0.64 5.18
N ALA A 108 25.23 -1.66 4.71
CA ALA A 108 25.54 -3.07 4.98
C ALA A 108 26.90 -3.46 4.37
N ALA A 109 27.19 -3.02 3.16
CA ALA A 109 28.46 -3.25 2.49
C ALA A 109 29.62 -2.54 3.21
N GLU A 110 29.42 -1.28 3.67
CA GLU A 110 30.40 -0.55 4.49
C GLU A 110 30.72 -1.27 5.80
N ALA A 111 29.73 -1.97 6.40
CA ALA A 111 29.89 -2.77 7.62
C ALA A 111 30.42 -4.19 7.38
N GLY A 112 30.63 -4.60 6.11
CA GLY A 112 31.12 -5.91 5.74
C GLY A 112 30.10 -7.04 5.91
N VAL A 113 28.79 -6.73 5.80
CA VAL A 113 27.71 -7.71 5.83
C VAL A 113 27.64 -8.39 4.46
N ASP A 114 27.84 -9.70 4.41
CA ASP A 114 27.87 -10.51 3.18
C ASP A 114 26.71 -11.50 3.06
N ASP A 115 26.08 -11.92 4.18
CA ASP A 115 24.89 -12.77 4.16
C ASP A 115 23.60 -11.91 4.15
N VAL A 116 23.24 -11.41 2.97
CA VAL A 116 22.07 -10.54 2.77
C VAL A 116 21.03 -11.25 1.89
N HIS A 117 19.81 -11.38 2.38
CA HIS A 117 18.66 -11.82 1.59
C HIS A 117 17.61 -10.71 1.46
N ILE A 118 16.94 -10.65 0.29
CA ILE A 118 15.88 -9.69 0.00
C ILE A 118 14.61 -10.46 -0.31
N ILE A 119 13.52 -10.17 0.43
CA ILE A 119 12.30 -10.95 0.36
C ILE A 119 11.11 -10.04 0.05
N ALA A 120 10.41 -10.31 -1.06
CA ALA A 120 9.11 -9.70 -1.30
C ALA A 120 8.06 -10.31 -0.35
N ALA A 121 7.45 -9.46 0.47
CA ALA A 121 6.49 -9.85 1.50
C ALA A 121 5.08 -9.92 0.89
N LEU A 122 4.72 -11.09 0.34
CA LEU A 122 3.48 -11.28 -0.40
C LEU A 122 2.27 -11.63 0.49
N GLY A 123 2.49 -12.24 1.66
CA GLY A 123 1.39 -12.89 2.37
C GLY A 123 0.70 -13.93 1.47
N LEU A 124 -0.59 -13.71 1.20
CA LEU A 124 -1.39 -14.53 0.26
C LEU A 124 -1.59 -13.88 -1.10
N HIS A 125 -0.88 -12.81 -1.41
CA HIS A 125 -0.94 -12.18 -2.71
C HIS A 125 -0.30 -13.06 -3.79
N ARG A 126 -0.62 -12.77 -5.06
CA ARG A 126 0.01 -13.46 -6.19
C ARG A 126 1.53 -13.22 -6.23
N ARG A 127 2.23 -14.12 -6.83
CA ARG A 127 3.65 -13.91 -7.14
C ARG A 127 3.83 -12.74 -8.13
N MET A 128 4.85 -11.95 -7.90
CA MET A 128 5.30 -10.92 -8.84
C MET A 128 6.06 -11.57 -9.99
N HIS A 129 5.93 -10.99 -11.19
CA HIS A 129 6.80 -11.32 -12.30
C HIS A 129 8.18 -10.65 -12.15
N ASP A 130 9.20 -11.20 -12.79
CA ASP A 130 10.55 -10.64 -12.73
C ASP A 130 10.62 -9.17 -13.17
N TYR A 131 9.82 -8.78 -14.15
CA TYR A 131 9.75 -7.39 -14.59
C TYR A 131 9.15 -6.46 -13.51
N GLU A 132 8.28 -6.96 -12.64
CA GLU A 132 7.71 -6.21 -11.52
C GLU A 132 8.72 -6.09 -10.38
N LEU A 133 9.42 -7.17 -10.05
CA LEU A 133 10.54 -7.14 -9.09
C LEU A 133 11.61 -6.15 -9.53
N ARG A 134 12.02 -6.22 -10.81
CA ARG A 134 12.99 -5.30 -11.41
C ARG A 134 12.49 -3.86 -11.43
N HIS A 135 11.19 -3.65 -11.63
CA HIS A 135 10.60 -2.31 -11.59
C HIS A 135 10.68 -1.70 -10.18
N VAL A 136 10.30 -2.47 -9.17
CA VAL A 136 10.26 -2.02 -7.77
C VAL A 136 11.65 -1.81 -7.18
N LEU A 137 12.59 -2.72 -7.47
CA LEU A 137 13.91 -2.75 -6.83
C LEU A 137 15.02 -2.07 -7.63
N GLY A 138 14.77 -1.80 -8.94
CA GLY A 138 15.80 -1.32 -9.83
C GLY A 138 16.74 -2.42 -10.35
N ASP A 139 17.48 -2.07 -11.41
CA ASP A 139 18.34 -3.04 -12.10
C ASP A 139 19.51 -3.48 -11.21
N ARG A 140 20.11 -2.56 -10.44
CA ARG A 140 21.26 -2.84 -9.55
C ARG A 140 20.94 -3.96 -8.56
N ILE A 141 19.84 -3.86 -7.82
CA ILE A 141 19.45 -4.84 -6.81
C ILE A 141 19.03 -6.15 -7.48
N PHE A 142 18.20 -6.06 -8.52
CA PHE A 142 17.70 -7.25 -9.20
C PHE A 142 18.86 -8.08 -9.78
N ASP A 143 19.78 -7.47 -10.51
CA ASP A 143 20.88 -8.18 -11.17
C ASP A 143 21.91 -8.74 -10.17
N ALA A 144 22.06 -8.12 -8.99
CA ALA A 144 22.97 -8.59 -7.97
C ALA A 144 22.42 -9.78 -7.16
N PHE A 145 21.12 -9.78 -6.82
CA PHE A 145 20.56 -10.73 -5.86
C PHE A 145 19.67 -11.81 -6.48
N HIS A 146 18.99 -11.52 -7.59
CA HIS A 146 18.06 -12.49 -8.20
C HIS A 146 18.77 -13.75 -8.76
N PRO A 147 19.90 -13.64 -9.50
CA PRO A 147 20.58 -14.82 -10.04
C PRO A 147 21.16 -15.77 -8.99
N SER A 148 21.51 -15.25 -7.81
CA SER A 148 22.04 -16.06 -6.69
C SER A 148 20.94 -16.73 -5.87
N GLY A 149 19.66 -16.39 -6.09
CA GLY A 149 18.53 -16.81 -5.26
C GLY A 149 18.42 -16.08 -3.92
N ALA A 150 19.23 -15.03 -3.68
CA ALA A 150 19.14 -14.19 -2.49
C ALA A 150 18.01 -13.14 -2.56
N LEU A 151 17.47 -12.89 -3.75
CA LEU A 151 16.21 -12.19 -3.95
C LEU A 151 15.12 -13.18 -4.32
N TYR A 152 14.10 -13.31 -3.47
CA TYR A 152 12.97 -14.20 -3.71
C TYR A 152 11.68 -13.66 -3.10
N GLN A 153 10.59 -14.38 -3.33
CA GLN A 153 9.26 -14.03 -2.88
C GLN A 153 8.81 -15.00 -1.80
N HIS A 154 8.24 -14.47 -0.73
CA HIS A 154 7.66 -15.28 0.33
C HIS A 154 6.57 -16.21 -0.22
N ASP A 155 6.49 -17.41 0.33
CA ASP A 155 5.45 -18.40 0.07
C ASP A 155 4.82 -18.84 1.40
N ALA A 156 3.57 -18.45 1.61
CA ALA A 156 2.85 -18.71 2.85
C ALA A 156 2.44 -20.19 3.05
N GLU A 157 2.65 -21.03 2.03
CA GLU A 157 2.34 -22.47 2.04
C GLU A 157 3.59 -23.36 1.93
N ASP A 158 4.78 -22.77 1.87
CA ASP A 158 6.04 -23.53 1.88
C ASP A 158 6.43 -23.94 3.30
N HIS A 159 5.78 -24.99 3.81
CA HIS A 159 5.96 -25.48 5.18
C HIS A 159 7.42 -25.84 5.54
N ALA A 160 8.28 -26.13 4.55
CA ALA A 160 9.71 -26.40 4.80
C ALA A 160 10.46 -25.12 5.21
N ASN A 161 9.99 -23.97 4.75
CA ASN A 161 10.59 -22.65 4.99
C ASN A 161 9.77 -21.78 5.94
N LEU A 162 8.90 -22.39 6.76
CA LEU A 162 8.15 -21.72 7.81
C LEU A 162 8.59 -22.21 9.18
N VAL A 163 8.49 -21.36 10.19
CA VAL A 163 8.80 -21.67 11.59
C VAL A 163 7.85 -20.93 12.54
N VAL A 164 7.42 -21.63 13.59
CA VAL A 164 6.60 -21.06 14.65
C VAL A 164 7.48 -20.31 15.64
N LEU A 165 7.18 -19.04 15.89
CA LEU A 165 7.85 -18.21 16.89
C LEU A 165 7.14 -18.20 18.24
N GLY A 166 5.85 -18.49 18.26
CA GLY A 166 5.06 -18.51 19.47
C GLY A 166 3.56 -18.40 19.21
N GLU A 167 2.83 -18.22 20.28
CA GLU A 167 1.37 -18.11 20.29
C GLU A 167 0.96 -16.96 21.20
N THR A 168 -0.08 -16.22 20.82
CA THR A 168 -0.66 -15.18 21.66
C THR A 168 -1.55 -15.79 22.75
N ASP A 169 -1.92 -15.01 23.76
CA ASP A 169 -2.89 -15.36 24.80
C ASP A 169 -4.31 -15.63 24.25
N HIS A 170 -4.54 -15.31 22.99
CA HIS A 170 -5.77 -15.61 22.26
C HIS A 170 -5.68 -16.87 21.37
N GLY A 171 -4.62 -17.66 21.47
CA GLY A 171 -4.43 -18.87 20.67
C GLY A 171 -4.04 -18.60 19.20
N GLU A 172 -3.58 -17.40 18.89
CA GLU A 172 -3.14 -17.02 17.57
C GLU A 172 -1.67 -17.42 17.38
N VAL A 173 -1.41 -18.37 16.49
CA VAL A 173 -0.06 -18.89 16.25
C VAL A 173 0.68 -17.98 15.29
N LEU A 174 1.85 -17.48 15.68
CA LEU A 174 2.75 -16.75 14.82
C LEU A 174 3.74 -17.72 14.15
N GLU A 175 3.53 -17.96 12.88
CA GLU A 175 4.39 -18.79 12.03
C GLU A 175 4.81 -17.97 10.82
N ILE A 176 6.13 -17.78 10.64
CA ILE A 176 6.69 -16.89 9.62
C ILE A 176 7.81 -17.57 8.81
N ASN A 177 8.25 -16.88 7.77
CA ASN A 177 9.38 -17.29 6.95
C ASN A 177 10.61 -17.59 7.81
N ARG A 178 11.21 -18.78 7.61
CA ARG A 178 12.36 -19.28 8.39
C ARG A 178 13.55 -18.33 8.29
N ARG A 179 13.89 -17.84 7.10
CA ARG A 179 15.03 -16.93 6.93
C ARG A 179 14.82 -15.63 7.73
N VAL A 180 13.59 -15.11 7.76
CA VAL A 180 13.24 -13.94 8.56
C VAL A 180 13.41 -14.24 10.04
N ALA A 181 12.86 -15.36 10.52
CA ALA A 181 12.92 -15.76 11.93
C ALA A 181 14.35 -16.02 12.43
N GLU A 182 15.24 -16.51 11.57
CA GLU A 182 16.62 -16.87 11.89
C GLU A 182 17.63 -15.75 11.60
N SER A 183 17.20 -14.57 11.24
CA SER A 183 18.07 -13.41 10.98
C SER A 183 18.50 -12.73 12.28
N ASP A 184 19.71 -12.18 12.28
CA ASP A 184 20.18 -11.32 13.38
C ASP A 184 19.51 -9.94 13.34
N LEU A 185 19.24 -9.45 12.12
CA LEU A 185 18.51 -8.19 11.88
C LEU A 185 17.58 -8.36 10.69
N VAL A 186 16.35 -7.92 10.86
CA VAL A 186 15.37 -7.79 9.77
C VAL A 186 15.09 -6.30 9.53
N ILE A 187 15.24 -5.87 8.30
CA ILE A 187 14.87 -4.53 7.86
C ILE A 187 13.62 -4.65 6.99
N TYR A 188 12.61 -3.83 7.26
CA TYR A 188 11.42 -3.78 6.41
C TYR A 188 11.31 -2.43 5.71
N ALA A 189 11.34 -2.44 4.36
CA ALA A 189 11.14 -1.27 3.52
C ALA A 189 9.67 -1.19 3.06
N ASN A 190 8.91 -0.31 3.70
CA ASN A 190 7.47 -0.19 3.54
C ASN A 190 7.08 1.09 2.79
N VAL A 191 6.06 1.00 1.95
CA VAL A 191 5.37 2.14 1.33
C VAL A 191 3.96 2.23 1.89
N ASN A 192 3.65 3.35 2.53
CA ASN A 192 2.32 3.59 3.08
C ASN A 192 1.51 4.47 2.13
N GLN A 193 0.49 3.90 1.51
CA GLN A 193 -0.47 4.61 0.67
C GLN A 193 -1.78 4.86 1.40
N VAL A 194 -2.15 3.99 2.34
CA VAL A 194 -3.33 4.11 3.19
C VAL A 194 -3.03 3.74 4.64
N ALA A 195 -3.91 4.11 5.57
CA ALA A 195 -3.68 3.95 7.01
C ALA A 195 -3.66 2.50 7.51
N MET A 196 -4.00 1.52 6.68
CA MET A 196 -3.88 0.09 7.01
C MET A 196 -2.53 -0.51 6.65
N ASP A 197 -1.67 0.24 5.95
CA ASP A 197 -0.33 -0.23 5.57
C ASP A 197 0.65 0.01 6.71
N GLY A 198 1.70 -0.79 6.77
CA GLY A 198 2.79 -0.60 7.74
C GLY A 198 2.59 -1.25 9.11
N GLY A 199 3.43 -0.87 10.05
CA GLY A 199 3.47 -1.42 11.39
C GLY A 199 3.80 -2.91 11.43
N TRP A 200 3.37 -3.59 12.47
CA TRP A 200 3.56 -5.04 12.59
C TRP A 200 2.90 -5.84 11.47
N LYS A 201 1.86 -5.30 10.81
CA LYS A 201 1.22 -5.94 9.66
C LYS A 201 2.23 -6.31 8.57
N SER A 202 3.23 -5.49 8.36
CA SER A 202 4.28 -5.71 7.34
C SER A 202 4.92 -7.11 7.46
N LEU A 203 5.27 -7.53 8.65
CA LEU A 203 5.89 -8.83 8.90
C LEU A 203 4.87 -9.92 9.22
N VAL A 204 3.95 -9.69 10.19
CA VAL A 204 3.02 -10.75 10.62
C VAL A 204 1.92 -11.06 9.62
N THR A 205 1.89 -10.32 8.49
CA THR A 205 1.03 -10.63 7.34
C THR A 205 1.90 -10.94 6.12
N GLY A 206 2.88 -10.08 5.82
CA GLY A 206 3.63 -10.14 4.58
C GLY A 206 4.56 -11.34 4.46
N VAL A 207 5.12 -11.86 5.56
CA VAL A 207 6.01 -13.03 5.58
C VAL A 207 5.48 -14.16 6.46
N ALA A 208 4.19 -14.13 6.79
CA ALA A 208 3.55 -15.13 7.62
C ALA A 208 2.94 -16.28 6.82
N SER A 209 2.75 -17.42 7.46
CA SER A 209 2.10 -18.59 6.88
C SER A 209 0.60 -18.38 6.68
N TYR A 210 -0.01 -19.20 5.80
CA TYR A 210 -1.47 -19.27 5.66
C TYR A 210 -2.16 -19.52 7.02
N ARG A 211 -1.60 -20.40 7.86
CA ARG A 211 -2.11 -20.68 9.19
C ARG A 211 -2.14 -19.43 10.07
N CYS A 212 -1.06 -18.66 10.09
CA CYS A 212 -0.99 -17.40 10.82
C CYS A 212 -2.03 -16.40 10.30
N LEU A 213 -2.09 -16.22 8.98
CA LEU A 213 -3.02 -15.29 8.33
C LEU A 213 -4.50 -15.63 8.60
N SER A 214 -4.84 -16.92 8.75
CA SER A 214 -6.22 -17.36 9.04
C SER A 214 -6.77 -16.84 10.37
N HIS A 215 -5.91 -16.47 11.32
CA HIS A 215 -6.34 -15.91 12.61
C HIS A 215 -6.94 -14.51 12.50
N HIS A 216 -6.52 -13.73 11.50
CA HIS A 216 -7.00 -12.35 11.31
C HIS A 216 -7.64 -12.08 9.95
N HIS A 217 -7.51 -12.99 8.98
CA HIS A 217 -8.20 -12.94 7.68
C HIS A 217 -9.32 -13.99 7.65
N ASN A 218 -10.34 -13.81 8.47
CA ASN A 218 -11.47 -14.70 8.60
C ASN A 218 -12.79 -13.91 8.72
N PRO A 219 -13.96 -14.54 8.51
CA PRO A 219 -15.25 -13.86 8.55
C PRO A 219 -15.53 -13.15 9.89
N GLU A 220 -15.13 -13.73 11.01
CA GLU A 220 -15.35 -13.14 12.33
C GLU A 220 -14.56 -11.84 12.52
N SER A 221 -13.28 -11.83 12.14
CA SER A 221 -12.46 -10.62 12.17
C SER A 221 -13.01 -9.53 11.28
N LEU A 222 -13.51 -9.90 10.08
CA LEU A 222 -14.11 -8.94 9.14
C LEU A 222 -15.44 -8.37 9.68
N GLN A 223 -16.29 -9.20 10.26
CA GLN A 223 -17.55 -8.75 10.87
C GLN A 223 -17.35 -7.84 12.07
N ASN A 224 -16.29 -8.05 12.83
CA ASN A 224 -15.93 -7.27 14.00
C ASN A 224 -14.97 -6.10 13.71
N ALA A 225 -14.44 -6.02 12.50
CA ALA A 225 -13.65 -4.88 12.05
C ALA A 225 -14.59 -3.73 11.67
N ARG A 226 -14.75 -2.75 12.55
CA ARG A 226 -15.58 -1.56 12.26
C ARG A 226 -14.94 -0.64 11.23
N SER A 227 -13.63 -0.68 11.06
CA SER A 227 -12.89 0.07 10.06
C SER A 227 -11.50 -0.54 9.88
N LEU A 228 -11.07 -0.75 8.64
CA LEU A 228 -9.69 -1.16 8.35
C LEU A 228 -8.69 0.01 8.49
N MET A 229 -9.17 1.26 8.44
CA MET A 229 -8.34 2.47 8.52
C MET A 229 -8.18 3.00 9.94
N ASP A 230 -8.88 2.42 10.90
CA ASP A 230 -8.80 2.81 12.32
C ASP A 230 -8.38 1.61 13.15
N ARG A 231 -7.08 1.54 13.47
CA ARG A 231 -6.50 0.42 14.23
C ARG A 231 -7.17 0.16 15.58
N HIS A 232 -7.75 1.20 16.20
CA HIS A 232 -8.43 1.08 17.48
C HIS A 232 -9.83 0.44 17.37
N HIS A 233 -10.39 0.37 16.17
CA HIS A 233 -11.71 -0.17 15.88
C HIS A 233 -11.68 -1.36 14.91
N SER A 234 -10.51 -1.96 14.71
CA SER A 234 -10.31 -3.08 13.78
C SER A 234 -9.87 -4.33 14.50
N ALA A 235 -10.72 -5.36 14.52
CA ALA A 235 -10.39 -6.66 15.10
C ALA A 235 -9.15 -7.28 14.41
N LEU A 236 -8.98 -7.05 13.10
CA LEU A 236 -7.81 -7.46 12.35
C LEU A 236 -6.53 -6.82 12.90
N HIS A 237 -6.53 -5.51 13.15
CA HIS A 237 -5.36 -4.83 13.70
C HIS A 237 -5.05 -5.26 15.13
N HIS A 238 -6.07 -5.54 15.94
CA HIS A 238 -5.86 -6.05 17.30
C HIS A 238 -5.13 -7.40 17.28
N SER A 239 -5.52 -8.32 16.40
CA SER A 239 -4.82 -9.60 16.20
C SER A 239 -3.38 -9.40 15.73
N ILE A 240 -3.18 -8.58 14.69
CA ILE A 240 -1.85 -8.23 14.19
C ILE A 240 -0.95 -7.65 15.27
N TRP A 241 -1.50 -6.81 16.14
CA TRP A 241 -0.75 -6.17 17.22
C TRP A 241 -0.29 -7.19 18.29
N ARG A 242 -1.18 -8.13 18.68
CA ARG A 242 -0.81 -9.22 19.58
C ARG A 242 0.28 -10.13 18.99
N MET A 243 0.13 -10.49 17.69
CA MET A 243 1.17 -11.26 16.98
C MET A 243 2.48 -10.47 16.85
N GLY A 244 2.41 -9.16 16.64
CA GLY A 244 3.56 -8.27 16.62
C GLY A 244 4.33 -8.28 17.95
N ALA A 245 3.62 -8.36 19.07
CA ALA A 245 4.25 -8.51 20.38
C ALA A 245 4.99 -9.86 20.50
N VAL A 246 4.40 -10.96 20.02
CA VAL A 246 5.08 -12.27 19.95
C VAL A 246 6.34 -12.20 19.09
N LEU A 247 6.27 -11.52 17.93
CA LEU A 247 7.44 -11.33 17.06
C LEU A 247 8.55 -10.52 17.75
N ARG A 248 8.18 -9.43 18.41
CA ARG A 248 9.12 -8.58 19.14
C ARG A 248 9.82 -9.35 20.28
N ASP A 249 9.08 -10.18 21.00
CA ASP A 249 9.56 -10.85 22.21
C ASP A 249 10.33 -12.14 21.90
N ASN A 250 10.04 -12.83 20.79
CA ASN A 250 10.60 -14.14 20.42
C ASN A 250 11.34 -14.18 19.08
N GLY A 251 11.21 -13.13 18.27
CA GLY A 251 11.80 -13.07 16.92
C GLY A 251 13.13 -12.31 16.84
N PRO A 252 13.58 -12.04 15.63
CA PRO A 252 14.77 -11.24 15.38
C PRO A 252 14.53 -9.75 15.73
N LYS A 253 15.64 -9.00 15.88
CA LYS A 253 15.55 -7.54 15.92
C LYS A 253 14.98 -7.02 14.60
N VAL A 254 13.97 -6.15 14.68
CA VAL A 254 13.32 -5.54 13.50
C VAL A 254 13.65 -4.06 13.45
N PHE A 255 14.14 -3.60 12.31
CA PHE A 255 14.33 -2.19 11.98
C PHE A 255 13.33 -1.80 10.88
N GLN A 256 12.27 -1.12 11.28
CA GLN A 256 11.20 -0.69 10.37
C GLN A 256 11.60 0.58 9.62
N ILE A 257 11.31 0.63 8.32
CA ILE A 257 11.44 1.85 7.50
C ILE A 257 10.12 2.04 6.78
N GLU A 258 9.43 3.13 7.07
CA GLU A 258 8.17 3.47 6.42
C GLU A 258 8.28 4.77 5.65
N SER A 259 7.92 4.74 4.38
CA SER A 259 7.75 5.93 3.54
C SER A 259 6.29 6.17 3.25
N THR A 260 5.89 7.45 3.17
CA THR A 260 4.58 7.85 2.67
C THR A 260 4.71 8.44 1.28
N ILE A 261 3.68 8.26 0.48
CA ILE A 261 3.56 8.86 -0.86
C ILE A 261 2.33 9.74 -0.95
N ASN A 262 2.36 10.72 -1.85
CA ASN A 262 1.17 11.50 -2.14
C ASN A 262 0.21 10.73 -3.06
N ASN A 263 -0.92 11.35 -3.42
CA ASN A 263 -1.95 10.77 -4.27
C ASN A 263 -1.89 11.26 -5.73
N ASP A 264 -0.74 11.71 -6.21
CA ASP A 264 -0.54 12.11 -7.61
C ASP A 264 -0.43 10.87 -8.50
N ALA A 265 -1.58 10.37 -8.96
CA ALA A 265 -1.68 9.08 -9.64
C ALA A 265 -1.63 9.17 -11.18
N PHE A 266 -1.80 10.36 -11.77
CA PHE A 266 -1.99 10.49 -13.21
C PHE A 266 -0.84 11.23 -13.90
N PRO A 267 -0.04 10.54 -14.76
CA PRO A 267 1.02 11.22 -15.51
C PRO A 267 0.45 12.06 -16.65
N SER A 268 1.20 13.09 -17.09
CA SER A 268 0.87 13.83 -18.31
C SER A 268 0.81 12.87 -19.53
N PRO A 269 -0.16 13.04 -20.44
CA PRO A 269 -1.12 14.15 -20.55
C PRO A 269 -2.44 13.95 -19.79
N PHE A 270 -2.50 13.00 -18.85
CA PHE A 270 -3.71 12.64 -18.09
C PHE A 270 -3.79 13.27 -16.69
N ASP A 271 -2.85 14.16 -16.35
CA ASP A 271 -2.79 14.87 -15.06
C ASP A 271 -4.07 15.65 -14.75
N PHE A 272 -4.84 16.04 -15.78
CA PHE A 272 -6.15 16.68 -15.61
C PHE A 272 -7.18 15.77 -14.89
N LEU A 273 -6.99 14.45 -14.86
CA LEU A 273 -7.86 13.52 -14.12
C LEU A 273 -7.76 13.69 -12.59
N SER A 274 -6.69 14.31 -12.11
CA SER A 274 -6.55 14.71 -10.70
C SER A 274 -7.25 16.05 -10.37
N LYS A 275 -7.66 16.80 -11.38
CA LYS A 275 -8.38 18.07 -11.18
C LYS A 275 -9.85 17.82 -10.84
N ARG A 276 -10.48 18.80 -10.20
CA ARG A 276 -11.93 18.83 -10.04
C ARG A 276 -12.58 19.02 -11.42
N GLU A 277 -13.70 18.39 -11.68
CA GLU A 277 -14.32 18.35 -13.01
C GLU A 277 -14.75 19.75 -13.52
N TRP A 278 -15.05 20.70 -12.63
CA TRP A 278 -15.32 22.10 -13.01
C TRP A 278 -14.07 22.90 -13.39
N GLU A 279 -12.90 22.41 -13.05
CA GLU A 279 -11.61 23.01 -13.43
C GLU A 279 -11.11 22.49 -14.78
N TRP A 280 -11.77 21.47 -15.33
CA TRP A 280 -11.40 20.92 -16.62
C TRP A 280 -11.61 21.94 -17.73
N THR A 281 -10.56 22.22 -18.47
CA THR A 281 -10.59 23.06 -19.66
C THR A 281 -11.29 22.35 -20.82
N GLY A 282 -11.62 23.09 -21.87
CA GLY A 282 -12.12 22.47 -23.11
C GLY A 282 -11.15 21.45 -23.71
N ARG A 283 -9.82 21.68 -23.55
CA ARG A 283 -8.78 20.73 -23.97
C ARG A 283 -8.82 19.44 -23.14
N ASP A 284 -8.95 19.54 -21.83
CA ASP A 284 -9.04 18.37 -20.92
C ASP A 284 -10.23 17.49 -21.31
N ARG A 285 -11.41 18.11 -21.50
CA ARG A 285 -12.63 17.40 -21.97
C ARG A 285 -12.46 16.75 -23.32
N ALA A 286 -11.84 17.44 -24.28
CA ALA A 286 -11.57 16.89 -25.60
C ALA A 286 -10.59 15.71 -25.53
N THR A 287 -9.54 15.82 -24.74
CA THR A 287 -8.56 14.75 -24.50
C THR A 287 -9.24 13.53 -23.87
N PHE A 288 -10.08 13.73 -22.85
CA PHE A 288 -10.82 12.65 -22.22
C PHE A 288 -11.72 11.89 -23.23
N LEU A 289 -12.53 12.62 -23.98
CA LEU A 289 -13.46 12.04 -24.95
C LEU A 289 -12.72 11.32 -26.10
N ALA A 290 -11.64 11.92 -26.60
CA ALA A 290 -10.83 11.32 -27.67
C ALA A 290 -10.15 10.04 -27.19
N THR A 291 -9.56 10.03 -26.00
CA THR A 291 -8.91 8.87 -25.42
C THR A 291 -9.90 7.76 -25.12
N SER A 292 -11.03 8.07 -24.49
CA SER A 292 -12.10 7.09 -24.21
C SER A 292 -12.58 6.43 -25.50
N LYS A 293 -12.85 7.23 -26.57
CA LYS A 293 -13.28 6.72 -27.86
C LYS A 293 -12.19 5.90 -28.58
N ALA A 294 -10.92 6.26 -28.39
CA ALA A 294 -9.80 5.49 -28.95
C ALA A 294 -9.68 4.13 -28.24
N LEU A 295 -9.76 4.12 -26.90
CA LEU A 295 -9.69 2.90 -26.11
C LEU A 295 -10.86 1.96 -26.42
N ASP A 296 -12.07 2.48 -26.63
CA ASP A 296 -13.25 1.68 -27.02
C ASP A 296 -13.06 0.95 -28.35
N ARG A 297 -12.25 1.52 -29.26
CA ARG A 297 -11.92 0.90 -30.56
C ARG A 297 -10.66 0.06 -30.53
N THR A 298 -9.87 0.14 -29.47
CA THR A 298 -8.63 -0.61 -29.34
C THR A 298 -8.93 -2.04 -28.91
N PRO A 299 -8.29 -3.06 -29.51
CA PRO A 299 -8.42 -4.44 -29.05
C PRO A 299 -8.15 -4.54 -27.55
N ARG A 300 -9.02 -5.23 -26.82
CA ARG A 300 -9.01 -5.28 -25.34
C ARG A 300 -7.64 -5.63 -24.76
N ARG A 301 -6.91 -6.60 -25.36
CA ARG A 301 -5.57 -6.99 -24.89
C ARG A 301 -4.57 -5.84 -24.98
N LEU A 302 -4.65 -5.02 -26.06
CA LEU A 302 -3.77 -3.88 -26.24
C LEU A 302 -4.14 -2.73 -25.30
N ALA A 303 -5.42 -2.43 -25.16
CA ALA A 303 -5.91 -1.41 -24.22
C ALA A 303 -5.47 -1.72 -22.77
N ARG A 304 -5.58 -2.98 -22.36
CA ARG A 304 -5.12 -3.46 -21.06
C ARG A 304 -3.60 -3.30 -20.91
N ARG A 305 -2.82 -3.67 -21.93
CA ARG A 305 -1.36 -3.50 -21.89
C ARG A 305 -0.94 -2.03 -21.76
N ILE A 306 -1.64 -1.13 -22.45
CA ILE A 306 -1.42 0.32 -22.30
C ILE A 306 -1.75 0.76 -20.88
N PHE A 307 -2.90 0.36 -20.34
CA PHE A 307 -3.32 0.71 -18.99
C PHE A 307 -2.29 0.24 -17.93
N HIS A 308 -1.83 -1.00 -18.01
CA HIS A 308 -0.83 -1.54 -17.08
C HIS A 308 0.60 -0.98 -17.28
N SER A 309 0.86 -0.28 -18.37
CA SER A 309 2.15 0.40 -18.58
C SER A 309 2.22 1.79 -17.94
N ILE A 310 1.09 2.32 -17.45
CA ILE A 310 1.04 3.65 -16.82
C ILE A 310 1.77 3.60 -15.49
N GLU A 311 2.64 4.57 -15.27
CA GLU A 311 3.38 4.78 -14.02
C GLU A 311 2.95 6.09 -13.39
N ALA A 312 2.56 6.02 -12.13
CA ALA A 312 2.13 7.19 -11.38
C ALA A 312 3.32 8.07 -10.98
N PRO A 313 3.20 9.39 -11.09
CA PRO A 313 4.24 10.33 -10.67
C PRO A 313 4.29 10.55 -9.15
N TYR A 314 3.84 9.60 -8.36
CA TYR A 314 3.91 9.69 -6.90
C TYR A 314 5.22 10.25 -6.40
N ALA A 315 5.16 11.09 -5.39
CA ALA A 315 6.32 11.59 -4.70
C ALA A 315 6.31 11.12 -3.24
N MET A 316 7.49 10.74 -2.74
CA MET A 316 7.68 10.45 -1.32
C MET A 316 7.45 11.72 -0.52
N THR A 317 6.54 11.69 0.46
CA THR A 317 6.19 12.85 1.28
C THR A 317 6.85 12.82 2.65
N SER A 318 7.18 11.63 3.15
CA SER A 318 7.96 11.45 4.37
C SER A 318 8.66 10.08 4.38
N VAL A 319 9.64 9.93 5.25
CA VAL A 319 10.26 8.64 5.58
C VAL A 319 10.68 8.65 7.05
N GLN A 320 10.35 7.56 7.75
CA GLN A 320 10.68 7.30 9.16
C GLN A 320 11.38 5.95 9.25
N ALA A 321 12.29 5.80 10.22
CA ALA A 321 12.95 4.52 10.47
C ALA A 321 13.14 4.30 11.98
N GLY A 322 13.26 3.05 12.41
CA GLY A 322 13.51 2.68 13.80
C GLY A 322 12.56 1.62 14.34
N PHE A 323 12.11 1.81 15.58
CA PHE A 323 11.20 0.87 16.25
C PHE A 323 9.81 0.87 15.62
N THR A 324 9.31 -0.30 15.29
CA THR A 324 8.11 -0.50 14.46
C THR A 324 6.91 0.33 14.92
N GLU A 325 6.61 0.34 16.21
CA GLU A 325 5.41 1.02 16.73
C GLU A 325 5.53 2.54 16.62
N THR A 326 6.67 3.11 17.02
CA THR A 326 6.92 4.55 17.00
C THR A 326 7.00 5.06 15.53
N VAL A 327 7.67 4.30 14.66
CA VAL A 327 7.75 4.59 13.23
C VAL A 327 6.34 4.64 12.63
N HIS A 328 5.54 3.62 12.90
CA HIS A 328 4.19 3.53 12.34
C HIS A 328 3.27 4.66 12.85
N GLU A 329 3.33 5.01 14.12
CA GLU A 329 2.57 6.15 14.65
C GLU A 329 2.91 7.46 13.93
N ARG A 330 4.19 7.72 13.74
CA ARG A 330 4.64 8.92 13.03
C ARG A 330 4.24 8.89 11.55
N THR A 331 4.31 7.74 10.92
CA THR A 331 3.89 7.54 9.53
C THR A 331 2.41 7.82 9.34
N LEU A 332 1.57 7.35 10.27
CA LEU A 332 0.12 7.58 10.21
C LEU A 332 -0.26 9.07 10.27
N GLU A 333 0.51 9.93 10.94
CA GLU A 333 0.28 11.37 10.91
C GLU A 333 0.34 11.92 9.48
N HIS A 334 1.33 11.48 8.69
CA HIS A 334 1.51 11.89 7.29
C HIS A 334 0.44 11.30 6.37
N VAL A 335 0.12 10.02 6.54
CA VAL A 335 -0.96 9.35 5.79
C VAL A 335 -2.29 10.05 6.04
N HIS A 336 -2.61 10.36 7.29
CA HIS A 336 -3.84 11.05 7.64
C HIS A 336 -3.90 12.47 7.05
N ALA A 337 -2.80 13.19 7.04
CA ALA A 337 -2.74 14.53 6.44
C ALA A 337 -3.08 14.52 4.94
N GLN A 338 -2.70 13.45 4.21
CA GLN A 338 -3.01 13.30 2.78
C GLN A 338 -4.44 12.80 2.54
N HIS A 339 -4.94 11.85 3.34
CA HIS A 339 -6.08 11.01 2.94
C HIS A 339 -7.37 11.24 3.74
N ILE A 340 -7.31 11.82 4.95
CA ILE A 340 -8.52 12.02 5.73
C ILE A 340 -9.33 13.18 5.19
N VAL A 341 -10.62 12.90 4.92
CA VAL A 341 -11.63 13.91 4.58
C VAL A 341 -12.75 13.84 5.61
N PRO A 342 -12.99 14.90 6.39
CA PRO A 342 -14.12 14.97 7.30
C PRO A 342 -15.44 14.92 6.53
N VAL A 343 -16.34 14.02 6.92
CA VAL A 343 -17.68 13.86 6.32
C VAL A 343 -18.71 13.85 7.44
N GLU A 344 -19.71 14.72 7.33
CA GLU A 344 -20.81 14.78 8.30
C GLU A 344 -22.00 13.93 7.85
N GLY A 345 -22.61 13.23 8.83
CA GLY A 345 -23.79 12.40 8.60
C GLY A 345 -23.49 11.13 7.81
N GLN A 346 -24.57 10.43 7.46
CA GLN A 346 -24.56 9.21 6.66
C GLN A 346 -25.42 9.40 5.42
N THR A 347 -25.29 8.51 4.44
CA THR A 347 -26.06 8.49 3.20
C THR A 347 -26.95 7.25 3.11
N ASP A 348 -28.00 7.31 2.33
CA ASP A 348 -28.85 6.17 1.96
C ASP A 348 -28.16 5.28 0.92
N ILE A 349 -27.39 5.88 0.00
CA ILE A 349 -26.70 5.20 -1.08
C ILE A 349 -25.25 5.66 -1.11
N LEU A 350 -24.32 4.72 -1.09
CA LEU A 350 -22.90 4.93 -1.32
C LEU A 350 -22.50 4.35 -2.66
N THR A 351 -21.97 5.17 -3.55
CA THR A 351 -21.39 4.74 -4.82
C THR A 351 -19.88 4.87 -4.79
N MET A 352 -19.18 3.82 -5.20
CA MET A 352 -17.73 3.82 -5.29
C MET A 352 -17.26 3.12 -6.56
N GLY A 353 -16.26 3.69 -7.23
CA GLY A 353 -15.64 3.07 -8.38
C GLY A 353 -14.63 2.01 -7.96
N ILE A 354 -14.71 0.80 -8.50
CA ILE A 354 -13.74 -0.25 -8.26
C ILE A 354 -12.76 -0.30 -9.42
N PRO A 355 -11.47 0.02 -9.20
CA PRO A 355 -10.45 -0.08 -10.23
C PRO A 355 -10.14 -1.56 -10.53
N PHE A 356 -9.66 -1.82 -11.75
CA PHE A 356 -9.25 -3.17 -12.15
C PHE A 356 -8.02 -3.69 -11.39
N ILE A 357 -7.26 -2.82 -10.77
CA ILE A 357 -6.00 -3.15 -10.10
C ILE A 357 -6.27 -3.96 -8.84
N SER A 358 -5.76 -5.20 -8.81
CA SER A 358 -5.89 -6.08 -7.66
C SER A 358 -4.59 -6.83 -7.37
N PRO A 359 -4.15 -6.86 -6.11
CA PRO A 359 -2.99 -7.66 -5.69
C PRO A 359 -3.28 -9.17 -5.76
N TYR A 360 -4.54 -9.57 -5.80
CA TYR A 360 -4.92 -10.99 -5.78
C TYR A 360 -4.89 -11.63 -7.16
N ASN A 361 -5.28 -10.89 -8.20
CA ASN A 361 -5.24 -11.41 -9.58
C ASN A 361 -5.21 -10.28 -10.61
N PRO A 362 -4.03 -9.87 -11.09
CA PRO A 362 -3.87 -8.78 -12.06
C PRO A 362 -4.36 -9.14 -13.46
N GLU A 363 -4.51 -10.41 -13.77
CA GLU A 363 -4.96 -10.88 -15.08
C GLU A 363 -6.46 -11.22 -15.10
N SER A 364 -7.09 -11.33 -13.94
CA SER A 364 -8.52 -11.61 -13.88
C SER A 364 -9.31 -10.38 -14.27
N ILE A 365 -10.12 -10.59 -15.25
CA ILE A 365 -11.25 -9.73 -15.57
C ILE A 365 -12.23 -9.84 -14.39
N MET A 366 -12.55 -8.70 -13.77
CA MET A 366 -13.66 -8.50 -12.82
C MET A 366 -14.41 -9.79 -12.45
N ASN A 367 -13.73 -10.66 -11.69
CA ASN A 367 -14.35 -11.81 -11.07
C ASN A 367 -15.38 -11.28 -10.04
N PRO A 368 -16.64 -11.74 -10.04
CA PRO A 368 -17.66 -11.27 -9.09
C PRO A 368 -17.24 -11.38 -7.62
N ILE A 369 -16.53 -12.44 -7.26
CA ILE A 369 -16.00 -12.62 -5.90
C ILE A 369 -14.96 -11.51 -5.57
N LEU A 370 -14.07 -11.20 -6.51
CA LEU A 370 -13.07 -10.18 -6.34
C LEU A 370 -13.69 -8.79 -6.23
N VAL A 371 -14.69 -8.49 -7.06
CA VAL A 371 -15.45 -7.22 -6.97
C VAL A 371 -16.13 -7.09 -5.60
N MET A 372 -16.73 -8.16 -5.11
CA MET A 372 -17.35 -8.19 -3.79
C MET A 372 -16.32 -7.98 -2.67
N CYS A 373 -15.17 -8.66 -2.72
CA CYS A 373 -14.10 -8.49 -1.74
C CYS A 373 -13.55 -7.06 -1.77
N MET A 374 -13.31 -6.50 -2.96
CA MET A 374 -12.83 -5.12 -3.09
C MET A 374 -13.87 -4.10 -2.62
N GLY A 375 -15.13 -4.23 -3.05
CA GLY A 375 -16.20 -3.29 -2.71
C GLY A 375 -16.59 -3.35 -1.24
N LEU A 376 -16.89 -4.53 -0.72
CA LEU A 376 -17.43 -4.70 0.63
C LEU A 376 -16.33 -4.91 1.68
N GLY A 377 -15.26 -5.61 1.34
CA GLY A 377 -14.16 -5.88 2.27
C GLY A 377 -13.21 -4.70 2.43
N TYR A 378 -12.73 -4.13 1.33
CA TYR A 378 -11.73 -3.06 1.37
C TYR A 378 -12.35 -1.66 1.24
N MET A 379 -12.93 -1.33 0.11
CA MET A 379 -13.31 0.06 -0.17
C MET A 379 -14.42 0.56 0.76
N PHE A 380 -15.40 -0.29 1.09
CA PHE A 380 -16.42 0.07 2.06
C PHE A 380 -15.87 0.32 3.46
N ASN A 381 -14.86 -0.43 3.90
CA ASN A 381 -14.23 -0.30 5.21
C ASN A 381 -13.13 0.78 5.28
N MET A 382 -12.93 1.59 4.22
CA MET A 382 -11.99 2.72 4.21
C MET A 382 -12.49 3.97 4.96
N TYR A 383 -13.49 3.85 5.78
CA TYR A 383 -13.92 4.90 6.70
C TYR A 383 -13.22 4.78 8.06
N ARG A 384 -13.24 5.84 8.84
CA ARG A 384 -12.82 5.80 10.24
C ARG A 384 -14.03 5.83 11.14
N ASN A 385 -14.13 4.82 12.03
CA ASN A 385 -15.06 4.74 13.16
C ASN A 385 -16.55 4.60 12.78
N LYS A 386 -17.07 5.30 11.77
CA LYS A 386 -18.48 5.27 11.39
C LYS A 386 -18.66 5.11 9.88
N PRO A 387 -19.42 4.09 9.43
CA PRO A 387 -19.70 3.90 8.01
C PRO A 387 -20.37 5.12 7.37
N LEU A 388 -20.04 5.39 6.10
CA LEU A 388 -20.66 6.46 5.33
C LEU A 388 -22.10 6.14 4.97
N VAL A 389 -22.42 4.87 4.67
CA VAL A 389 -23.78 4.40 4.42
C VAL A 389 -24.45 4.00 5.73
N ARG A 390 -25.72 4.42 5.92
CA ARG A 390 -26.51 4.04 7.10
C ARG A 390 -26.89 2.57 7.06
N GLU A 391 -27.27 2.03 8.20
CA GLU A 391 -27.86 0.69 8.26
C GLU A 391 -29.12 0.56 7.35
N GLY A 392 -29.21 -0.53 6.61
CA GLY A 392 -30.25 -0.74 5.59
C GLY A 392 -30.10 0.10 4.32
N GLY A 393 -29.00 0.85 4.17
CA GLY A 393 -28.68 1.57 2.95
C GLY A 393 -28.11 0.65 1.85
N VAL A 394 -27.75 1.24 0.71
CA VAL A 394 -27.30 0.53 -0.51
C VAL A 394 -25.90 0.95 -0.87
N ILE A 395 -25.08 -0.01 -1.29
CA ILE A 395 -23.74 0.21 -1.89
C ILE A 395 -23.82 -0.18 -3.37
N ILE A 396 -23.36 0.73 -4.23
CA ILE A 396 -23.33 0.57 -5.70
C ILE A 396 -21.89 0.60 -6.18
#